data_b9020905f6a2c3ba036956e082b7e91a
#
_entry.id   b9020905f6a2c3ba036956e082b7e91a
#
_cell.length_a   1.000
_cell.length_b   1.000
_cell.length_c   1.000
_cell.angle_alpha   90.00
_cell.angle_beta   90.00
_cell.angle_gamma   90.00
#
_symmetry.space_group_name_H-M   'P 1'
#
loop_
_entity.id
_entity.type
_entity.pdbx_description
1 polymer ?
#
loop_
_entity_poly.entity_id
_entity_poly.type
_entity_poly.pdbx_seq_one_letter_code
_entity_poly.pdbx_strand_id
1 'polypeptide(L)' 'MPAPRKYPQELRERAVRLVAEAREQDPELTVNAAVVRIGSRTGVNADTLRGWVKQADI' A
#
# COMPACT_ATOMS: atom_id res chain seq x y z
N MET A 1 6.54 -23.06 -13.66
CA MET A 1 5.42 -22.42 -13.02
C MET A 1 5.85 -21.19 -12.22
N PRO A 2 5.25 -20.07 -12.45
CA PRO A 2 5.64 -18.89 -11.69
C PRO A 2 5.29 -19.05 -10.23
N ALA A 3 6.05 -18.40 -9.39
CA ALA A 3 5.77 -18.39 -7.98
C ALA A 3 4.39 -17.80 -7.76
N PRO A 4 3.61 -18.38 -6.85
CA PRO A 4 2.29 -17.82 -6.56
C PRO A 4 2.45 -16.40 -6.04
N ARG A 5 1.58 -15.54 -6.49
CA ARG A 5 1.56 -14.18 -6.00
C ARG A 5 1.00 -14.20 -4.58
N LYS A 6 1.70 -13.56 -3.70
CA LYS A 6 1.26 -13.47 -2.34
C LYS A 6 0.00 -12.63 -2.22
N TYR A 7 -0.13 -11.64 -3.10
CA TYR A 7 -1.27 -10.74 -3.08
C TYR A 7 -1.84 -10.58 -4.47
N PRO A 8 -3.17 -10.64 -4.62
CA PRO A 8 -3.80 -10.41 -5.92
C PRO A 8 -3.66 -8.95 -6.35
N GLN A 9 -3.75 -8.73 -7.66
CA GLN A 9 -3.61 -7.40 -8.21
C GLN A 9 -4.69 -6.44 -7.68
N GLU A 10 -5.89 -6.95 -7.49
CA GLU A 10 -6.98 -6.12 -6.97
C GLU A 10 -6.64 -5.59 -5.58
N LEU A 11 -6.06 -6.44 -4.74
CA LEU A 11 -5.66 -6.01 -3.41
C LEU A 11 -4.56 -4.97 -3.49
N ARG A 12 -3.61 -5.17 -4.39
CA ARG A 12 -2.52 -4.23 -4.59
C ARG A 12 -3.05 -2.85 -4.94
N GLU A 13 -3.95 -2.79 -5.91
CA GLU A 13 -4.51 -1.52 -6.35
C GLU A 13 -5.31 -0.85 -5.25
N ARG A 14 -6.09 -1.65 -4.53
CA ARG A 14 -6.89 -1.12 -3.43
C ARG A 14 -6.00 -0.56 -2.32
N ALA A 15 -4.96 -1.31 -1.96
CA ALA A 15 -4.08 -0.88 -0.87
C ALA A 15 -3.36 0.43 -1.24
N VAL A 16 -2.87 0.53 -2.47
CA VAL A 16 -2.21 1.75 -2.92
C VAL A 16 -3.17 2.93 -2.88
N ARG A 17 -4.40 2.72 -3.34
CA ARG A 17 -5.41 3.79 -3.32
C ARG A 17 -5.71 4.22 -1.89
N LEU A 18 -5.83 3.26 -0.98
CA LEU A 18 -6.11 3.58 0.41
C LEU A 18 -5.00 4.42 1.04
N VAL A 19 -3.75 4.10 0.68
CA VAL A 19 -2.63 4.90 1.16
C VAL A 19 -2.74 6.33 0.65
N ALA A 20 -3.04 6.50 -0.62
CA ALA A 20 -3.18 7.83 -1.21
C ALA A 20 -4.30 8.61 -0.55
N GLU A 21 -5.45 7.95 -0.31
CA GLU A 21 -6.59 8.60 0.32
C GLU A 21 -6.28 9.00 1.75
N ALA A 22 -5.59 8.13 2.49
CA ALA A 22 -5.22 8.43 3.87
C ALA A 22 -4.36 9.67 3.95
N ARG A 23 -3.44 9.82 3.00
CA ARG A 23 -2.56 10.99 2.98
C ARG A 23 -3.30 12.26 2.56
N GLU A 24 -4.31 12.12 1.71
CA GLU A 24 -5.13 13.27 1.34
C GLU A 24 -5.93 13.78 2.54
N GLN A 25 -6.46 12.84 3.33
CA GLN A 25 -7.24 13.21 4.50
C GLN A 25 -6.38 13.74 5.63
N ASP A 26 -5.13 13.32 5.67
CA ASP A 26 -4.21 13.76 6.71
C ASP A 26 -2.89 14.16 6.07
N PRO A 27 -2.73 15.44 5.73
CA PRO A 27 -1.52 15.91 5.05
C PRO A 27 -0.25 15.71 5.85
N GLU A 28 -0.35 15.57 7.16
CA GLU A 28 0.82 15.34 8.00
C GLU A 28 1.22 13.88 8.07
N LEU A 29 0.38 12.99 7.54
CA LEU A 29 0.66 11.57 7.58
C LEU A 29 1.77 11.25 6.57
N THR A 30 2.87 10.68 7.07
CA THR A 30 3.97 10.29 6.18
C THR A 30 3.60 9.04 5.39
N VAL A 31 4.31 8.84 4.28
CA VAL A 31 4.12 7.62 3.49
C VAL A 31 4.35 6.38 4.37
N ASN A 32 5.39 6.42 5.16
CA ASN A 32 5.74 5.29 6.02
C ASN A 32 4.62 4.97 7.01
N ALA A 33 4.07 6.00 7.66
CA ALA A 33 2.97 5.79 8.59
C ALA A 33 1.72 5.29 7.87
N ALA A 34 1.47 5.82 6.67
CA ALA A 34 0.31 5.41 5.90
C ALA A 34 0.42 3.95 5.48
N VAL A 35 1.59 3.50 5.00
CA VAL A 35 1.73 2.11 4.57
C VAL A 35 1.61 1.16 5.75
N VAL A 36 2.11 1.54 6.92
CA VAL A 36 1.96 0.70 8.11
C VAL A 36 0.48 0.57 8.47
N ARG A 37 -0.23 1.69 8.48
CA ARG A 37 -1.65 1.69 8.82
C ARG A 37 -2.47 0.86 7.84
N ILE A 38 -2.29 1.11 6.56
CA ILE A 38 -3.07 0.42 5.54
C ILE A 38 -2.64 -1.03 5.43
N GLY A 39 -1.36 -1.32 5.57
CA GLY A 39 -0.88 -2.69 5.56
C GLY A 39 -1.52 -3.51 6.66
N SER A 40 -1.65 -2.92 7.85
CA SER A 40 -2.29 -3.59 8.97
C SER A 40 -3.77 -3.88 8.66
N ARG A 41 -4.45 -2.97 7.99
CA ARG A 41 -5.86 -3.15 7.66
C ARG A 41 -6.09 -4.17 6.56
N THR A 42 -5.20 -4.20 5.58
CA THR A 42 -5.36 -5.07 4.41
C THR A 42 -4.65 -6.40 4.53
N GLY A 43 -3.79 -6.53 5.53
CA GLY A 43 -2.99 -7.74 5.69
C GLY A 43 -1.77 -7.76 4.79
N VAL A 44 -1.43 -6.65 4.17
CA VAL A 44 -0.26 -6.56 3.30
C VAL A 44 0.95 -6.14 4.11
N ASN A 45 2.10 -6.75 3.82
CA ASN A 45 3.35 -6.37 4.48
C ASN A 45 3.67 -4.91 4.16
N ALA A 46 4.06 -4.14 5.17
CA ALA A 46 4.32 -2.72 4.99
C ALA A 46 5.43 -2.45 3.97
N ASP A 47 6.48 -3.26 3.98
CA ASP A 47 7.58 -3.09 3.02
C ASP A 47 7.09 -3.33 1.59
N THR A 48 6.27 -4.34 1.41
CA THR A 48 5.70 -4.65 0.11
C THR A 48 4.81 -3.49 -0.35
N LEU A 49 3.95 -3.01 0.53
CA LEU A 49 3.04 -1.93 0.20
C LEU A 49 3.81 -0.64 -0.12
N ARG A 50 4.86 -0.37 0.62
CA ARG A 50 5.68 0.80 0.37
C ARG A 50 6.30 0.75 -1.03
N GLY A 51 6.76 -0.43 -1.44
CA GLY A 51 7.28 -0.61 -2.79
C GLY A 51 6.24 -0.34 -3.85
N TRP A 52 5.03 -0.81 -3.63
CA TRP A 52 3.93 -0.59 -4.57
C TRP A 52 3.60 0.89 -4.68
N VAL A 53 3.55 1.58 -3.56
CA VAL A 53 3.23 3.00 -3.53
C VAL A 53 4.31 3.80 -4.25
N LYS A 54 5.56 3.43 -4.03
CA LYS A 54 6.67 4.10 -4.68
C LYS A 54 6.59 3.96 -6.20
N GLN A 55 6.23 2.77 -6.67
CA GLN A 55 6.09 2.55 -8.10
C GLN A 55 4.92 3.32 -8.69
N ALA A 56 3.84 3.41 -7.94
CA ALA A 56 2.64 4.10 -8.41
C ALA A 56 2.81 5.61 -8.39
N ASP A 57 3.73 6.11 -7.62
CA ASP A 57 3.92 7.54 -7.41
C ASP A 57 4.82 8.18 -8.47
N ILE A 58 5.17 7.46 -9.49
CA ILE A 58 6.04 8.00 -10.55
C ILE A 58 5.31 9.00 -11.42
#